data_e8f7cdbeaa625b8a75374de724a03e9d
#
_entry.id   e8f7cdbeaa625b8a75374de724a03e9d
#
_cell.length_a   1.000
_cell.length_b   1.000
_cell.length_c   1.000
_cell.angle_alpha   90.00
_cell.angle_beta   90.00
_cell.angle_gamma   90.00
#
_symmetry.space_group_name_H-M   'P 1'
#
loop_
_entity.id
_entity.type
_entity.pdbx_description
1 polymer ?
#
loop_
_entity_poly.entity_id
_entity_poly.type
_entity_poly.pdbx_seq_one_letter_code
_entity_poly.pdbx_strand_id
1 'polypeptide(L)'
;MSLPKEFHEIAERVNNWGRWGADDEIGTLNLITDEVVREAAGTVRAGRRVPLALPLRQDGVQTGMIPGRVNPLHTMVQINQELFGPGTVATSDDAVTMGLQAATHWDALTHVSHSGRIWNGRPADSITAHEGARYSGIDTVRTLVSRGVLLDVARAKGVDRLAGDRAVTPEDLAEAEEFGGVRVRAGDVVLVRTGQIQAYLGGDRHAYAHPSPGLSVRAPEWFHARDTAAVANDTLTFEIFPPEIENLWLPVHALDLVEMGMLQGQNWNLEELSAACAEERRYAFLLSATPEPFVGGTGTPVAPVAVL
;
A
#
# COMPACT_ATOMS: atom_id res chain seq x y z
N MET A 1 4.37 2.23 -27.85
CA MET A 1 2.91 2.29 -28.08
C MET A 1 2.36 3.36 -27.18
N SER A 2 1.37 4.13 -27.63
CA SER A 2 0.65 5.09 -26.77
C SER A 2 -0.29 4.31 -25.84
N LEU A 3 -0.50 4.82 -24.63
CA LEU A 3 -1.50 4.26 -23.71
C LEU A 3 -2.91 4.31 -24.34
N PRO A 4 -3.82 3.38 -23.99
CA PRO A 4 -5.17 3.35 -24.52
C PRO A 4 -5.96 4.63 -24.20
N LYS A 5 -6.93 4.96 -25.07
CA LYS A 5 -7.79 6.15 -24.90
C LYS A 5 -8.54 6.13 -23.55
N GLU A 6 -9.04 4.96 -23.16
CA GLU A 6 -9.75 4.77 -21.88
C GLU A 6 -8.86 5.15 -20.68
N PHE A 7 -7.58 4.79 -20.69
CA PHE A 7 -6.63 5.20 -19.64
C PHE A 7 -6.52 6.73 -19.58
N HIS A 8 -6.36 7.40 -20.72
CA HIS A 8 -6.25 8.88 -20.76
C HIS A 8 -7.51 9.56 -20.24
N GLU A 9 -8.69 9.04 -20.58
CA GLU A 9 -9.96 9.58 -20.10
C GLU A 9 -10.10 9.46 -18.58
N ILE A 10 -9.65 8.37 -17.97
CA ILE A 10 -9.62 8.21 -16.50
C ILE A 10 -8.57 9.14 -15.91
N ALA A 11 -7.36 9.17 -16.48
CA ALA A 11 -6.26 10.01 -16.04
C ALA A 11 -6.67 11.49 -15.92
N GLU A 12 -7.36 12.03 -16.94
CA GLU A 12 -7.88 13.39 -16.92
C GLU A 12 -8.87 13.66 -15.78
N ARG A 13 -9.70 12.65 -15.42
CA ARG A 13 -10.69 12.80 -14.34
C ARG A 13 -10.13 12.71 -12.94
N VAL A 14 -9.00 12.00 -12.75
CA VAL A 14 -8.39 11.80 -11.44
C VAL A 14 -7.14 12.65 -11.22
N ASN A 15 -6.74 13.46 -12.19
CA ASN A 15 -5.52 14.26 -12.12
C ASN A 15 -5.59 15.34 -11.03
N ASN A 16 -4.63 15.34 -10.12
CA ASN A 16 -4.49 16.31 -9.05
C ASN A 16 -3.26 17.21 -9.21
N TRP A 17 -2.57 17.20 -10.36
CA TRP A 17 -1.36 18.00 -10.54
C TRP A 17 -1.61 19.47 -10.25
N GLY A 18 -0.73 20.06 -9.45
CA GLY A 18 -0.84 21.45 -9.03
C GLY A 18 -1.86 21.73 -7.93
N ARG A 19 -2.68 20.76 -7.50
CA ARG A 19 -3.71 20.94 -6.47
C ARG A 19 -3.14 21.48 -5.16
N TRP A 20 -1.94 21.05 -4.78
CA TRP A 20 -1.22 21.50 -3.56
C TRP A 20 0.02 22.33 -3.89
N GLY A 21 0.12 22.85 -5.09
CA GLY A 21 1.24 23.65 -5.60
C GLY A 21 2.23 22.83 -6.43
N ALA A 22 3.06 23.57 -7.21
CA ALA A 22 3.99 22.95 -8.15
C ALA A 22 5.13 22.19 -7.47
N ASP A 23 5.44 22.52 -6.21
CA ASP A 23 6.51 21.90 -5.43
C ASP A 23 6.02 20.79 -4.50
N ASP A 24 4.73 20.43 -4.56
CA ASP A 24 4.19 19.34 -3.75
C ASP A 24 4.84 18.00 -4.09
N GLU A 25 5.17 17.24 -3.05
CA GLU A 25 5.85 15.94 -3.13
C GLU A 25 5.11 14.81 -2.42
N ILE A 26 3.96 15.10 -1.77
CA ILE A 26 3.22 14.13 -0.96
C ILE A 26 1.77 13.88 -1.41
N GLY A 27 1.31 14.62 -2.41
CA GLY A 27 0.01 14.41 -3.06
C GLY A 27 -1.17 14.40 -2.10
N THR A 28 -2.01 13.37 -2.19
CA THR A 28 -3.23 13.24 -1.38
C THR A 28 -2.99 13.13 0.13
N LEU A 29 -1.76 12.88 0.57
CA LEU A 29 -1.44 12.93 2.02
C LEU A 29 -1.63 14.32 2.62
N ASN A 30 -1.64 15.39 1.81
CA ASN A 30 -2.03 16.73 2.24
C ASN A 30 -3.48 16.81 2.79
N LEU A 31 -4.30 15.81 2.53
CA LEU A 31 -5.66 15.70 3.05
C LEU A 31 -5.71 15.20 4.50
N ILE A 32 -4.59 14.66 5.03
CA ILE A 32 -4.49 14.24 6.43
C ILE A 32 -4.20 15.48 7.29
N THR A 33 -5.25 16.20 7.64
CA THR A 33 -5.15 17.38 8.50
C THR A 33 -5.13 17.00 9.99
N ASP A 34 -4.75 17.94 10.87
CA ASP A 34 -4.81 17.74 12.32
C ASP A 34 -6.22 17.35 12.80
N GLU A 35 -7.27 17.83 12.12
CA GLU A 35 -8.66 17.46 12.39
C GLU A 35 -8.92 15.99 12.08
N VAL A 36 -8.50 15.53 10.91
CA VAL A 36 -8.62 14.13 10.49
C VAL A 36 -7.92 13.21 11.49
N VAL A 37 -6.71 13.55 11.93
CA VAL A 37 -5.97 12.77 12.93
C VAL A 37 -6.69 12.76 14.27
N ARG A 38 -7.23 13.89 14.69
CA ARG A 38 -7.99 14.01 15.96
C ARG A 38 -9.27 13.18 15.93
N GLU A 39 -10.00 13.20 14.82
CA GLU A 39 -11.17 12.35 14.60
C GLU A 39 -10.78 10.86 14.58
N ALA A 40 -9.66 10.53 13.94
CA ALA A 40 -9.14 9.16 13.92
C ALA A 40 -8.84 8.64 15.33
N ALA A 41 -8.17 9.44 16.16
CA ALA A 41 -7.92 9.09 17.57
C ALA A 41 -9.22 8.88 18.36
N GLY A 42 -10.28 9.63 18.03
CA GLY A 42 -11.62 9.46 18.60
C GLY A 42 -12.32 8.16 18.20
N THR A 43 -11.81 7.38 17.24
CA THR A 43 -12.38 6.08 16.87
C THR A 43 -11.96 4.95 17.82
N VAL A 44 -10.88 5.13 18.58
CA VAL A 44 -10.38 4.11 19.52
C VAL A 44 -11.38 3.92 20.66
N ARG A 45 -11.84 2.67 20.86
CA ARG A 45 -12.80 2.28 21.91
C ARG A 45 -12.27 1.17 22.80
N ALA A 46 -11.85 0.07 22.19
CA ALA A 46 -11.38 -1.11 22.89
C ALA A 46 -9.86 -1.05 23.20
N GLY A 47 -9.11 -0.24 22.47
CA GLY A 47 -7.65 -0.21 22.53
C GLY A 47 -7.00 -1.49 21.97
N ARG A 48 -7.75 -2.30 21.22
CA ARG A 48 -7.25 -3.49 20.54
C ARG A 48 -6.33 -3.07 19.40
N ARG A 49 -5.10 -3.59 19.42
CA ARG A 49 -4.08 -3.33 18.39
C ARG A 49 -3.99 -4.54 17.48
N VAL A 50 -4.13 -4.32 16.18
CA VAL A 50 -4.04 -5.36 15.14
C VAL A 50 -2.85 -5.05 14.23
N PRO A 51 -1.81 -5.90 14.21
CA PRO A 51 -0.69 -5.74 13.28
C PRO A 51 -1.13 -6.14 11.88
N LEU A 52 -0.70 -5.35 10.87
CA LEU A 52 -1.11 -5.55 9.48
C LEU A 52 0.08 -5.92 8.58
N ALA A 53 1.27 -6.10 9.14
CA ALA A 53 2.47 -6.45 8.38
C ALA A 53 2.66 -7.97 8.30
N LEU A 54 3.19 -8.41 7.17
CA LEU A 54 3.80 -9.72 7.05
C LEU A 54 5.19 -9.71 7.71
N PRO A 55 5.61 -10.80 8.38
CA PRO A 55 6.98 -10.95 8.83
C PRO A 55 7.96 -10.85 7.66
N LEU A 56 9.08 -10.16 7.87
CA LEU A 56 10.19 -10.10 6.92
C LEU A 56 10.94 -11.44 6.94
N ARG A 57 10.78 -12.23 5.87
CA ARG A 57 11.30 -13.61 5.81
C ARG A 57 11.99 -13.88 4.48
N GLN A 58 13.00 -14.74 4.50
CA GLN A 58 13.68 -15.19 3.28
C GLN A 58 12.75 -15.98 2.34
N ASP A 59 11.80 -16.72 2.89
CA ASP A 59 10.74 -17.42 2.17
C ASP A 59 9.45 -16.58 2.05
N GLY A 60 9.58 -15.25 1.92
CA GLY A 60 8.49 -14.29 1.80
C GLY A 60 7.68 -14.40 0.50
N VAL A 61 6.86 -13.39 0.24
CA VAL A 61 5.87 -13.41 -0.85
C VAL A 61 6.45 -13.38 -2.26
N GLN A 62 7.71 -12.95 -2.42
CA GLN A 62 8.33 -12.85 -3.74
C GLN A 62 8.69 -14.25 -4.27
N THR A 63 8.19 -14.57 -5.46
CA THR A 63 8.42 -15.87 -6.15
C THR A 63 9.40 -15.76 -7.31
N GLY A 64 9.93 -14.55 -7.60
CA GLY A 64 10.72 -14.26 -8.79
C GLY A 64 9.88 -13.77 -9.98
N MET A 65 8.56 -13.63 -9.82
CA MET A 65 7.67 -13.10 -10.86
C MET A 65 8.05 -11.66 -11.23
N ILE A 66 8.46 -10.86 -10.26
CA ILE A 66 8.93 -9.48 -10.48
C ILE A 66 10.47 -9.50 -10.50
N PRO A 67 11.11 -9.27 -11.67
CA PRO A 67 12.57 -9.33 -11.79
C PRO A 67 13.28 -8.35 -10.85
N GLY A 68 14.33 -8.82 -10.18
CA GLY A 68 15.16 -8.01 -9.28
C GLY A 68 14.55 -7.79 -7.89
N ARG A 69 13.30 -8.13 -7.65
CA ARG A 69 12.66 -8.00 -6.35
C ARG A 69 12.95 -9.24 -5.50
N VAL A 70 13.78 -9.10 -4.48
CA VAL A 70 14.21 -10.21 -3.62
C VAL A 70 13.56 -10.14 -2.24
N ASN A 71 13.22 -11.31 -1.67
CA ASN A 71 12.79 -11.42 -0.29
C ASN A 71 13.91 -11.01 0.68
N PRO A 72 13.59 -10.64 1.93
CA PRO A 72 14.59 -10.27 2.92
C PRO A 72 15.65 -11.37 3.15
N LEU A 73 16.92 -11.01 2.99
CA LEU A 73 18.07 -11.83 3.35
C LEU A 73 18.65 -11.28 4.66
N HIS A 74 18.28 -11.89 5.75
CA HIS A 74 18.78 -11.56 7.08
C HIS A 74 20.10 -12.27 7.34
N THR A 75 21.10 -11.56 7.87
CA THR A 75 22.43 -12.09 8.18
C THR A 75 22.91 -11.53 9.51
N MET A 76 23.38 -12.42 10.40
CA MET A 76 24.09 -11.99 11.60
C MET A 76 25.47 -11.49 11.21
N VAL A 77 25.81 -10.25 11.58
CA VAL A 77 27.14 -9.64 11.32
C VAL A 77 28.11 -9.96 12.45
N GLN A 78 27.58 -10.03 13.68
CA GLN A 78 28.30 -10.50 14.87
C GLN A 78 27.35 -11.22 15.81
N ILE A 79 27.89 -12.16 16.59
CA ILE A 79 27.12 -12.98 17.53
C ILE A 79 27.89 -13.05 18.85
N ASN A 80 27.26 -12.54 19.94
CA ASN A 80 27.82 -12.55 21.29
C ASN A 80 29.29 -12.08 21.36
N GLN A 81 29.60 -11.02 20.60
CA GLN A 81 30.94 -10.45 20.59
C GLN A 81 31.17 -9.56 21.80
N GLU A 82 32.17 -9.88 22.60
CA GLU A 82 32.61 -9.07 23.73
C GLU A 82 33.38 -7.84 23.23
N LEU A 83 32.83 -6.63 23.41
CA LEU A 83 33.36 -5.40 22.83
C LEU A 83 34.53 -4.79 23.62
N PHE A 84 34.58 -5.03 24.93
CA PHE A 84 35.49 -4.35 25.86
C PHE A 84 36.44 -5.30 26.56
N GLY A 85 36.65 -6.50 26.02
CA GLY A 85 37.51 -7.54 26.54
C GLY A 85 36.78 -8.72 27.20
N PRO A 86 37.47 -9.78 27.56
CA PRO A 86 36.88 -11.02 28.07
C PRO A 86 36.06 -10.82 29.34
N GLY A 87 34.85 -11.39 29.39
CA GLY A 87 33.95 -11.32 30.56
C GLY A 87 33.19 -10.01 30.66
N THR A 88 33.22 -9.14 29.60
CA THR A 88 32.45 -7.90 29.53
C THR A 88 31.10 -8.10 28.84
N VAL A 89 30.40 -7.01 28.55
CA VAL A 89 29.12 -7.03 27.81
C VAL A 89 29.37 -7.50 26.38
N ALA A 90 28.56 -8.44 25.93
CA ALA A 90 28.55 -8.95 24.57
C ALA A 90 27.31 -8.42 23.79
N THR A 91 27.48 -8.16 22.49
CA THR A 91 26.42 -7.73 21.58
C THR A 91 26.29 -8.67 20.38
N SER A 92 25.12 -8.65 19.78
CA SER A 92 24.89 -9.31 18.49
C SER A 92 24.24 -8.29 17.57
N ASP A 93 24.80 -8.12 16.38
CA ASP A 93 24.30 -7.22 15.36
C ASP A 93 23.99 -7.98 14.08
N ASP A 94 23.04 -7.47 13.32
CA ASP A 94 22.56 -8.09 12.11
C ASP A 94 22.33 -7.07 10.98
N ALA A 95 22.16 -7.59 9.78
CA ALA A 95 21.89 -6.81 8.58
C ALA A 95 20.79 -7.49 7.76
N VAL A 96 20.09 -6.70 6.97
CA VAL A 96 19.12 -7.20 5.98
C VAL A 96 19.41 -6.60 4.61
N THR A 97 19.35 -7.44 3.58
CA THR A 97 19.30 -7.03 2.19
C THR A 97 17.96 -7.46 1.60
N MET A 98 17.19 -6.52 1.05
CA MET A 98 15.86 -6.82 0.49
C MET A 98 15.45 -5.80 -0.56
N GLY A 99 14.48 -6.18 -1.42
CA GLY A 99 13.73 -5.20 -2.17
C GLY A 99 12.83 -4.40 -1.21
N LEU A 100 12.78 -3.08 -1.35
CA LEU A 100 11.94 -2.24 -0.48
C LEU A 100 10.44 -2.57 -0.60
N GLN A 101 10.03 -3.11 -1.74
CA GLN A 101 8.66 -3.56 -2.01
C GLN A 101 8.48 -5.09 -1.81
N ALA A 102 9.38 -5.76 -1.11
CA ALA A 102 9.40 -7.22 -1.03
C ALA A 102 8.34 -7.84 -0.11
N ALA A 103 7.89 -7.12 0.90
CA ALA A 103 6.88 -7.58 1.87
C ALA A 103 5.75 -6.55 1.98
N THR A 104 5.11 -6.39 3.14
CA THR A 104 4.16 -5.29 3.39
C THR A 104 4.87 -3.95 3.23
N HIS A 105 4.39 -3.10 2.34
CA HIS A 105 5.08 -1.88 1.96
C HIS A 105 4.13 -0.77 1.52
N TRP A 106 4.67 0.45 1.42
CA TRP A 106 4.14 1.56 0.65
C TRP A 106 4.97 1.79 -0.60
N ASP A 107 4.30 2.06 -1.72
CA ASP A 107 4.92 2.65 -2.90
C ASP A 107 4.92 4.16 -2.80
N ALA A 108 6.07 4.78 -3.07
CA ALA A 108 6.19 6.23 -3.20
C ALA A 108 5.60 6.72 -4.53
N LEU A 109 5.26 8.00 -4.62
CA LEU A 109 4.69 8.63 -5.82
C LEU A 109 5.63 8.61 -7.05
N THR A 110 6.85 8.15 -6.85
CA THR A 110 7.88 7.99 -7.87
C THR A 110 8.14 6.53 -8.25
N HIS A 111 7.38 5.56 -7.65
CA HIS A 111 7.58 4.14 -7.92
C HIS A 111 7.28 3.75 -9.37
N VAL A 112 6.26 4.38 -9.96
CA VAL A 112 5.85 4.18 -11.35
C VAL A 112 5.93 5.49 -12.11
N SER A 113 6.19 5.41 -13.39
CA SER A 113 6.15 6.55 -14.31
C SER A 113 5.42 6.17 -15.59
N HIS A 114 4.74 7.11 -16.22
CA HIS A 114 4.23 6.94 -17.56
C HIS A 114 4.46 8.22 -18.39
N SER A 115 4.56 8.07 -19.70
CA SER A 115 4.82 9.21 -20.61
C SER A 115 6.02 10.08 -20.20
N GLY A 116 7.03 9.46 -19.53
CA GLY A 116 8.22 10.16 -19.02
C GLY A 116 7.96 11.06 -17.81
N ARG A 117 6.85 10.88 -17.10
CA ARG A 117 6.43 11.69 -15.94
C ARG A 117 6.18 10.83 -14.72
N ILE A 118 6.47 11.40 -13.55
CA ILE A 118 6.06 10.98 -12.22
C ILE A 118 5.11 12.03 -11.64
N TRP A 119 4.73 11.88 -10.38
CA TRP A 119 3.82 12.79 -9.66
C TRP A 119 4.11 14.26 -9.96
N ASN A 120 3.02 15.03 -10.10
CA ASN A 120 3.00 16.47 -10.32
C ASN A 120 3.73 16.90 -11.62
N GLY A 121 3.76 16.01 -12.62
CA GLY A 121 4.37 16.26 -13.93
C GLY A 121 5.90 16.34 -13.95
N ARG A 122 6.57 15.96 -12.87
CA ARG A 122 8.04 15.95 -12.79
C ARG A 122 8.63 14.90 -13.71
N PRO A 123 9.85 15.10 -14.23
CA PRO A 123 10.46 14.19 -15.20
C PRO A 123 10.87 12.86 -14.52
N ALA A 124 10.59 11.73 -15.17
CA ALA A 124 10.93 10.40 -14.67
C ALA A 124 12.43 10.13 -14.63
N ASP A 125 13.23 10.79 -15.48
CA ASP A 125 14.70 10.72 -15.50
C ASP A 125 15.37 11.44 -14.31
N SER A 126 14.59 12.07 -13.45
CA SER A 126 15.04 12.56 -12.14
C SER A 126 15.36 11.43 -11.15
N ILE A 127 14.98 10.19 -11.46
CA ILE A 127 15.35 8.99 -10.70
C ILE A 127 16.65 8.46 -11.25
N THR A 128 17.70 8.40 -10.42
CA THR A 128 19.03 7.98 -10.84
C THR A 128 19.51 6.75 -10.06
N ALA A 129 20.45 6.01 -10.64
CA ALA A 129 21.01 4.83 -9.99
C ALA A 129 21.82 5.15 -8.72
N HIS A 130 22.32 6.38 -8.60
CA HIS A 130 23.20 6.79 -7.51
C HIS A 130 22.44 7.49 -6.38
N GLU A 131 21.53 8.41 -6.73
CA GLU A 131 20.83 9.23 -5.75
C GLU A 131 19.41 8.72 -5.44
N GLY A 132 18.89 7.78 -6.25
CA GLY A 132 17.50 7.37 -6.18
C GLY A 132 16.55 8.44 -6.73
N ALA A 133 15.39 8.59 -6.11
CA ALA A 133 14.38 9.58 -6.47
C ALA A 133 14.75 10.97 -5.93
N ARG A 134 14.87 11.93 -6.82
CA ARG A 134 15.13 13.34 -6.44
C ARG A 134 13.88 14.02 -5.90
N TYR A 135 12.70 13.61 -6.35
CA TYR A 135 11.39 14.17 -5.99
C TYR A 135 10.47 13.06 -5.54
N SER A 136 9.58 13.36 -4.63
CA SER A 136 8.51 12.47 -4.16
C SER A 136 8.99 11.06 -3.77
N GLY A 137 10.24 10.94 -3.30
CA GLY A 137 10.74 9.73 -2.67
C GLY A 137 9.98 9.44 -1.39
N ILE A 138 10.05 8.20 -0.91
CA ILE A 138 9.28 7.80 0.29
C ILE A 138 9.69 8.56 1.55
N ASP A 139 10.88 9.08 1.60
CA ASP A 139 11.41 9.90 2.70
C ASP A 139 10.75 11.28 2.83
N THR A 140 10.01 11.73 1.81
CA THR A 140 9.17 12.94 1.90
C THR A 140 7.95 12.73 2.79
N VAL A 141 7.52 11.48 2.97
CA VAL A 141 6.39 11.09 3.83
C VAL A 141 6.88 10.95 5.27
N ARG A 142 6.83 12.01 6.04
CA ARG A 142 7.35 12.04 7.42
C ARG A 142 6.46 11.35 8.44
N THR A 143 5.15 11.39 8.22
CA THR A 143 4.15 10.74 9.10
C THR A 143 2.97 10.26 8.28
N LEU A 144 2.43 9.10 8.65
CA LEU A 144 1.15 8.62 8.13
C LEU A 144 0.37 8.02 9.30
N VAL A 145 -0.45 8.88 9.92
CA VAL A 145 -1.41 8.52 10.97
C VAL A 145 -2.74 9.14 10.58
N SER A 146 -3.78 8.33 10.41
CA SER A 146 -5.08 8.81 9.97
C SER A 146 -6.20 7.87 10.41
N ARG A 147 -7.43 8.18 10.02
CA ARG A 147 -8.52 7.24 10.09
C ARG A 147 -8.36 6.17 9.03
N GLY A 148 -8.21 4.90 9.45
CA GLY A 148 -8.27 3.75 8.59
C GLY A 148 -9.73 3.32 8.39
N VAL A 149 -10.08 2.91 7.17
CA VAL A 149 -11.37 2.31 6.83
C VAL A 149 -11.12 0.98 6.14
N LEU A 150 -11.65 -0.11 6.71
CA LEU A 150 -11.61 -1.42 6.06
C LEU A 150 -12.82 -1.59 5.13
N LEU A 151 -12.57 -1.75 3.85
CA LEU A 151 -13.53 -2.24 2.86
C LEU A 151 -13.31 -3.74 2.66
N ASP A 152 -14.04 -4.54 3.40
CA ASP A 152 -13.93 -6.01 3.35
C ASP A 152 -14.77 -6.56 2.19
N VAL A 153 -14.23 -6.44 0.97
CA VAL A 153 -14.95 -6.82 -0.26
C VAL A 153 -15.25 -8.31 -0.28
N ALA A 154 -14.31 -9.16 0.13
CA ALA A 154 -14.55 -10.60 0.17
C ALA A 154 -15.74 -10.95 1.09
N ARG A 155 -15.75 -10.39 2.30
CA ARG A 155 -16.84 -10.63 3.27
C ARG A 155 -18.18 -10.04 2.80
N ALA A 156 -18.18 -8.85 2.19
CA ALA A 156 -19.38 -8.25 1.60
C ALA A 156 -19.98 -9.13 0.50
N LYS A 157 -19.14 -9.84 -0.26
CA LYS A 157 -19.56 -10.83 -1.26
C LYS A 157 -19.91 -12.22 -0.67
N GLY A 158 -19.81 -12.39 0.65
CA GLY A 158 -20.12 -13.67 1.31
C GLY A 158 -19.09 -14.77 1.05
N VAL A 159 -17.85 -14.42 0.73
CA VAL A 159 -16.74 -15.35 0.48
C VAL A 159 -15.55 -15.07 1.38
N ASP A 160 -14.73 -16.07 1.65
CA ASP A 160 -13.49 -15.89 2.42
C ASP A 160 -12.40 -15.19 1.59
N ARG A 161 -12.34 -15.51 0.30
CA ARG A 161 -11.39 -14.99 -0.68
C ARG A 161 -12.07 -14.81 -2.03
N LEU A 162 -11.77 -13.69 -2.71
CA LEU A 162 -12.22 -13.46 -4.08
C LEU A 162 -11.53 -14.43 -5.05
N ALA A 163 -12.19 -14.74 -6.17
CA ALA A 163 -11.56 -15.48 -7.26
C ALA A 163 -10.38 -14.71 -7.85
N GLY A 164 -9.34 -15.41 -8.31
CA GLY A 164 -8.11 -14.78 -8.79
C GLY A 164 -8.27 -13.90 -10.04
N ASP A 165 -9.35 -14.05 -10.79
CA ASP A 165 -9.71 -13.28 -11.98
C ASP A 165 -10.73 -12.15 -11.67
N ARG A 166 -10.97 -11.85 -10.39
CA ARG A 166 -11.97 -10.88 -9.96
C ARG A 166 -11.38 -9.48 -9.79
N ALA A 167 -11.79 -8.55 -10.65
CA ALA A 167 -11.55 -7.12 -10.46
C ALA A 167 -12.48 -6.57 -9.37
N VAL A 168 -11.93 -5.77 -8.46
CA VAL A 168 -12.67 -4.99 -7.46
C VAL A 168 -13.08 -3.67 -8.08
N THR A 169 -14.35 -3.52 -8.37
CA THR A 169 -14.91 -2.35 -9.08
C THR A 169 -15.36 -1.25 -8.10
N PRO A 170 -15.64 -0.01 -8.59
CA PRO A 170 -16.29 1.03 -7.79
C PRO A 170 -17.57 0.58 -7.10
N GLU A 171 -18.34 -0.27 -7.75
CA GLU A 171 -19.58 -0.84 -7.22
C GLU A 171 -19.30 -1.79 -6.05
N ASP A 172 -18.25 -2.61 -6.14
CA ASP A 172 -17.81 -3.50 -5.07
C ASP A 172 -17.31 -2.70 -3.85
N LEU A 173 -16.58 -1.60 -4.08
CA LEU A 173 -16.13 -0.70 -3.02
C LEU A 173 -17.31 -0.03 -2.30
N ALA A 174 -18.32 0.42 -3.06
CA ALA A 174 -19.53 1.01 -2.50
C ALA A 174 -20.36 -0.03 -1.70
N GLU A 175 -20.46 -1.26 -2.19
CA GLU A 175 -21.12 -2.36 -1.45
C GLU A 175 -20.40 -2.69 -0.15
N ALA A 176 -19.05 -2.66 -0.16
CA ALA A 176 -18.25 -2.89 1.05
C ALA A 176 -18.40 -1.73 2.07
N GLU A 177 -18.55 -0.47 1.62
CA GLU A 177 -18.93 0.67 2.49
C GLU A 177 -20.27 0.41 3.17
N GLU A 178 -21.27 0.01 2.39
CA GLU A 178 -22.61 -0.27 2.90
C GLU A 178 -22.61 -1.46 3.89
N PHE A 179 -21.95 -2.55 3.51
CA PHE A 179 -21.78 -3.73 4.36
C PHE A 179 -21.14 -3.39 5.71
N GLY A 180 -20.07 -2.57 5.71
CA GLY A 180 -19.39 -2.12 6.91
C GLY A 180 -20.14 -1.05 7.71
N GLY A 181 -21.22 -0.49 7.16
CA GLY A 181 -21.92 0.67 7.77
C GLY A 181 -20.98 1.87 7.95
N VAL A 182 -20.00 2.03 7.05
CA VAL A 182 -18.97 3.06 7.12
C VAL A 182 -19.01 3.93 5.86
N ARG A 183 -18.55 5.17 5.96
CA ARG A 183 -18.33 6.06 4.80
C ARG A 183 -16.88 6.50 4.76
N VAL A 184 -16.26 6.36 3.60
CA VAL A 184 -14.94 6.93 3.32
C VAL A 184 -15.07 8.44 3.18
N ARG A 185 -14.14 9.18 3.78
CA ARG A 185 -14.10 10.65 3.83
C ARG A 185 -12.72 11.15 3.41
N ALA A 186 -12.66 12.43 3.13
CA ALA A 186 -11.38 13.09 2.84
C ALA A 186 -10.35 12.83 3.96
N GLY A 187 -9.14 12.45 3.55
CA GLY A 187 -8.05 12.14 4.46
C GLY A 187 -8.02 10.72 5.03
N ASP A 188 -9.02 9.87 4.72
CA ASP A 188 -9.00 8.48 5.14
C ASP A 188 -7.93 7.67 4.40
N VAL A 189 -7.42 6.65 5.08
CA VAL A 189 -6.64 5.57 4.47
C VAL A 189 -7.54 4.35 4.30
N VAL A 190 -7.76 3.94 3.06
CA VAL A 190 -8.64 2.82 2.74
C VAL A 190 -7.86 1.53 2.66
N LEU A 191 -8.31 0.50 3.39
CA LEU A 191 -7.77 -0.85 3.32
C LEU A 191 -8.78 -1.74 2.61
N VAL A 192 -8.39 -2.30 1.45
CA VAL A 192 -9.27 -3.15 0.63
C VAL A 192 -8.88 -4.60 0.82
N ARG A 193 -9.76 -5.40 1.46
CA ARG A 193 -9.52 -6.82 1.67
C ARG A 193 -10.19 -7.64 0.57
N THR A 194 -9.36 -8.40 -0.14
CA THR A 194 -9.77 -9.41 -1.13
C THR A 194 -9.73 -10.84 -0.56
N GLY A 195 -9.02 -11.05 0.54
CA GLY A 195 -8.70 -12.37 1.11
C GLY A 195 -7.56 -13.09 0.40
N GLN A 196 -6.94 -12.50 -0.62
CA GLN A 196 -5.88 -13.16 -1.42
C GLN A 196 -4.69 -13.57 -0.57
N ILE A 197 -4.36 -12.80 0.46
CA ILE A 197 -3.26 -13.10 1.39
C ILE A 197 -3.37 -14.47 2.05
N GLN A 198 -4.57 -15.03 2.17
CA GLN A 198 -4.80 -16.37 2.73
C GLN A 198 -4.07 -17.47 1.96
N ALA A 199 -3.89 -17.33 0.63
CA ALA A 199 -3.11 -18.27 -0.15
C ALA A 199 -1.65 -18.31 0.33
N TYR A 200 -1.03 -17.15 0.55
CA TYR A 200 0.31 -17.05 1.10
C TYR A 200 0.39 -17.63 2.53
N LEU A 201 -0.53 -17.24 3.40
CA LEU A 201 -0.59 -17.72 4.79
C LEU A 201 -0.82 -19.24 4.86
N GLY A 202 -1.52 -19.81 3.88
CA GLY A 202 -1.69 -21.25 3.70
C GLY A 202 -0.50 -21.98 3.07
N GLY A 203 0.58 -21.25 2.73
CA GLY A 203 1.82 -21.81 2.18
C GLY A 203 1.88 -21.85 0.65
N ASP A 204 0.84 -21.42 -0.05
CA ASP A 204 0.83 -21.37 -1.52
C ASP A 204 1.17 -19.98 -2.07
N ARG A 205 2.47 -19.72 -2.19
CA ARG A 205 2.99 -18.45 -2.71
C ARG A 205 2.67 -18.25 -4.20
N HIS A 206 2.54 -19.33 -4.97
CA HIS A 206 2.24 -19.24 -6.39
C HIS A 206 0.77 -18.86 -6.61
N ALA A 207 -0.16 -19.49 -5.91
CA ALA A 207 -1.57 -19.11 -5.93
C ALA A 207 -1.82 -17.70 -5.35
N TYR A 208 -0.95 -17.22 -4.47
CA TYR A 208 -0.96 -15.83 -4.01
C TYR A 208 -0.56 -14.86 -5.12
N ALA A 209 0.48 -15.20 -5.87
CA ALA A 209 1.06 -14.32 -6.87
C ALA A 209 0.24 -14.24 -8.16
N HIS A 210 -0.36 -15.35 -8.62
CA HIS A 210 -1.02 -15.41 -9.93
C HIS A 210 -1.97 -16.62 -10.08
N PRO A 211 -3.21 -16.42 -10.59
CA PRO A 211 -3.84 -15.12 -10.83
C PRO A 211 -4.17 -14.43 -9.51
N SER A 212 -4.26 -13.10 -9.50
CA SER A 212 -4.53 -12.31 -8.32
C SER A 212 -5.74 -11.39 -8.53
N PRO A 213 -6.77 -11.44 -7.66
CA PRO A 213 -7.77 -10.40 -7.62
C PRO A 213 -7.10 -9.07 -7.26
N GLY A 214 -7.73 -7.97 -7.58
CA GLY A 214 -7.19 -6.64 -7.24
C GLY A 214 -8.08 -5.53 -7.78
N LEU A 215 -7.66 -4.31 -7.60
CA LEU A 215 -8.45 -3.15 -8.00
C LEU A 215 -8.63 -3.09 -9.52
N SER A 216 -9.84 -2.75 -9.95
CA SER A 216 -10.16 -2.40 -11.33
C SER A 216 -9.51 -1.08 -11.72
N VAL A 217 -9.21 -0.90 -13.00
CA VAL A 217 -8.73 0.38 -13.58
C VAL A 217 -9.69 1.55 -13.30
N ARG A 218 -10.95 1.27 -12.96
CA ARG A 218 -11.98 2.27 -12.61
C ARG A 218 -11.96 2.65 -11.12
N ALA A 219 -11.28 1.88 -10.26
CA ALA A 219 -11.26 2.14 -8.82
C ALA A 219 -10.65 3.51 -8.43
N PRO A 220 -9.61 4.04 -9.11
CA PRO A 220 -9.07 5.37 -8.84
C PRO A 220 -10.11 6.50 -8.86
N GLU A 221 -11.11 6.45 -9.76
CA GLU A 221 -12.18 7.45 -9.80
C GLU A 221 -13.03 7.45 -8.52
N TRP A 222 -13.25 6.27 -7.93
CA TRP A 222 -14.00 6.13 -6.68
C TRP A 222 -13.23 6.71 -5.49
N PHE A 223 -11.91 6.48 -5.43
CA PHE A 223 -11.03 7.05 -4.40
C PHE A 223 -10.89 8.56 -4.55
N HIS A 224 -10.70 9.03 -5.78
CA HIS A 224 -10.60 10.46 -6.10
C HIS A 224 -11.86 11.23 -5.67
N ALA A 225 -13.05 10.70 -5.98
CA ALA A 225 -14.33 11.32 -5.62
C ALA A 225 -14.57 11.43 -4.11
N ARG A 226 -13.78 10.71 -3.28
CA ARG A 226 -13.85 10.73 -1.82
C ARG A 226 -12.68 11.42 -1.14
N ASP A 227 -11.77 11.98 -1.94
CA ASP A 227 -10.54 12.58 -1.41
C ASP A 227 -9.77 11.61 -0.49
N THR A 228 -9.63 10.36 -0.91
CA THR A 228 -8.89 9.33 -0.18
C THR A 228 -7.41 9.70 -0.10
N ALA A 229 -6.80 9.59 1.09
CA ALA A 229 -5.41 9.97 1.29
C ALA A 229 -4.41 8.91 0.86
N ALA A 230 -4.72 7.64 1.06
CA ALA A 230 -3.91 6.51 0.63
C ALA A 230 -4.78 5.24 0.58
N VAL A 231 -4.34 4.24 -0.16
CA VAL A 231 -5.01 2.94 -0.28
C VAL A 231 -4.01 1.81 -0.08
N ALA A 232 -4.41 0.76 0.63
CA ALA A 232 -3.62 -0.47 0.71
C ALA A 232 -4.50 -1.70 0.54
N ASN A 233 -3.91 -2.81 0.09
CA ASN A 233 -4.61 -4.07 -0.02
C ASN A 233 -3.74 -5.30 0.32
N ASP A 234 -4.38 -6.46 0.30
CA ASP A 234 -3.81 -7.75 0.68
C ASP A 234 -3.31 -8.58 -0.52
N THR A 235 -2.95 -7.93 -1.64
CA THR A 235 -2.47 -8.59 -2.85
C THR A 235 -1.02 -8.23 -3.17
N LEU A 236 -0.38 -9.03 -4.06
CA LEU A 236 0.98 -8.77 -4.53
C LEU A 236 1.02 -7.68 -5.60
N THR A 237 -0.03 -7.57 -6.40
CA THR A 237 -0.08 -6.73 -7.61
C THR A 237 -0.90 -5.46 -7.45
N PHE A 238 -1.59 -5.28 -6.32
CA PHE A 238 -2.50 -4.19 -6.03
C PHE A 238 -3.75 -4.18 -6.93
N GLU A 239 -3.55 -4.07 -8.23
CA GLU A 239 -4.58 -4.20 -9.24
C GLU A 239 -4.77 -5.66 -9.68
N ILE A 240 -5.87 -5.93 -10.32
CA ILE A 240 -6.14 -7.26 -10.87
C ILE A 240 -5.03 -7.72 -11.82
N PHE A 241 -4.65 -8.99 -11.69
CA PHE A 241 -3.66 -9.62 -12.56
C PHE A 241 -4.11 -11.02 -13.01
N PRO A 242 -4.23 -11.31 -14.33
CA PRO A 242 -3.89 -10.49 -15.51
C PRO A 242 -4.67 -9.17 -15.60
N PRO A 243 -4.12 -8.13 -16.29
CA PRO A 243 -4.75 -6.82 -16.39
C PRO A 243 -6.08 -6.86 -17.17
N GLU A 244 -7.04 -5.99 -16.81
CA GLU A 244 -8.34 -5.88 -17.47
C GLU A 244 -8.23 -5.38 -18.92
N ILE A 245 -7.26 -4.50 -19.19
CA ILE A 245 -7.00 -3.95 -20.53
C ILE A 245 -5.79 -4.66 -21.09
N GLU A 246 -5.98 -5.36 -22.20
CA GLU A 246 -4.91 -6.12 -22.86
C GLU A 246 -3.68 -5.23 -23.15
N ASN A 247 -2.50 -5.71 -22.80
CA ASN A 247 -1.22 -5.02 -22.97
C ASN A 247 -1.05 -3.71 -22.18
N LEU A 248 -1.93 -3.41 -21.22
CA LEU A 248 -1.78 -2.28 -20.30
C LEU A 248 -1.39 -2.81 -18.91
N TRP A 249 -0.10 -2.70 -18.60
CA TRP A 249 0.45 -3.13 -17.33
C TRP A 249 0.44 -1.99 -16.32
N LEU A 250 0.05 -2.27 -15.08
CA LEU A 250 0.02 -1.34 -13.95
C LEU A 250 -0.80 -0.05 -14.19
N PRO A 251 -2.03 -0.13 -14.79
CA PRO A 251 -2.83 1.06 -15.01
C PRO A 251 -3.25 1.75 -13.72
N VAL A 252 -3.61 0.99 -12.68
CA VAL A 252 -4.04 1.57 -11.40
C VAL A 252 -2.86 2.24 -10.70
N HIS A 253 -1.66 1.63 -10.72
CA HIS A 253 -0.45 2.28 -10.21
C HIS A 253 -0.19 3.62 -10.90
N ALA A 254 -0.31 3.67 -12.23
CA ALA A 254 -0.07 4.90 -12.96
C ALA A 254 -1.12 5.99 -12.64
N LEU A 255 -2.38 5.60 -12.48
CA LEU A 255 -3.46 6.54 -12.12
C LEU A 255 -3.31 7.02 -10.66
N ASP A 256 -3.05 6.13 -9.72
CA ASP A 256 -2.95 6.48 -8.30
C ASP A 256 -1.68 7.29 -8.02
N LEU A 257 -0.50 6.76 -8.39
CA LEU A 257 0.78 7.37 -8.01
C LEU A 257 1.10 8.60 -8.86
N VAL A 258 0.88 8.54 -10.19
CA VAL A 258 1.32 9.60 -11.09
C VAL A 258 0.26 10.68 -11.27
N GLU A 259 -0.98 10.32 -11.56
CA GLU A 259 -2.03 11.31 -11.84
C GLU A 259 -2.66 11.86 -10.57
N MET A 260 -3.05 10.99 -9.65
CA MET A 260 -3.76 11.38 -8.44
C MET A 260 -2.83 11.80 -7.31
N GLY A 261 -1.58 11.32 -7.30
CA GLY A 261 -0.64 11.55 -6.20
C GLY A 261 -1.04 10.83 -4.92
N MET A 262 -1.59 9.63 -5.02
CA MET A 262 -2.06 8.83 -3.89
C MET A 262 -1.14 7.64 -3.65
N LEU A 263 -0.59 7.53 -2.43
CA LEU A 263 0.21 6.39 -2.04
C LEU A 263 -0.62 5.10 -2.08
N GLN A 264 0.02 4.01 -2.51
CA GLN A 264 -0.58 2.68 -2.48
C GLN A 264 0.28 1.68 -1.71
N GLY A 265 -0.38 0.78 -0.97
CA GLY A 265 0.26 -0.25 -0.16
C GLY A 265 -0.13 -1.66 -0.62
N GLN A 266 0.82 -2.60 -0.53
CA GLN A 266 0.62 -3.97 -0.99
C GLN A 266 1.09 -4.98 0.06
N ASN A 267 0.60 -6.21 -0.05
CA ASN A 267 0.94 -7.32 0.83
C ASN A 267 0.57 -7.05 2.31
N TRP A 268 -0.53 -6.34 2.56
CA TRP A 268 -1.00 -6.13 3.92
C TRP A 268 -1.78 -7.34 4.41
N ASN A 269 -1.51 -7.81 5.61
CA ASN A 269 -2.28 -8.89 6.23
C ASN A 269 -3.52 -8.32 6.92
N LEU A 270 -4.65 -8.39 6.23
CA LEU A 270 -5.92 -7.82 6.70
C LEU A 270 -6.84 -8.85 7.39
N GLU A 271 -6.39 -10.09 7.59
CA GLU A 271 -7.24 -11.17 8.09
C GLU A 271 -7.68 -10.97 9.54
N GLU A 272 -6.74 -10.65 10.43
CA GLU A 272 -7.06 -10.37 11.83
C GLU A 272 -7.92 -9.10 11.96
N LEU A 273 -7.64 -8.09 11.14
CA LEU A 273 -8.43 -6.85 11.12
C LEU A 273 -9.87 -7.12 10.67
N SER A 274 -10.06 -7.91 9.61
CA SER A 274 -11.40 -8.33 9.14
C SER A 274 -12.19 -9.01 10.24
N ALA A 275 -11.57 -9.95 10.95
CA ALA A 275 -12.21 -10.64 12.06
C ALA A 275 -12.57 -9.68 13.20
N ALA A 276 -11.66 -8.80 13.59
CA ALA A 276 -11.87 -7.81 14.64
C ALA A 276 -12.97 -6.81 14.29
N CYS A 277 -12.98 -6.28 13.07
CA CYS A 277 -14.01 -5.37 12.59
C CYS A 277 -15.39 -6.02 12.57
N ALA A 278 -15.49 -7.29 12.17
CA ALA A 278 -16.74 -8.04 12.16
C ALA A 278 -17.25 -8.31 13.58
N GLU A 279 -16.38 -8.68 14.52
CA GLU A 279 -16.69 -8.90 15.92
C GLU A 279 -17.24 -7.62 16.58
N GLU A 280 -16.55 -6.50 16.36
CA GLU A 280 -16.93 -5.20 16.93
C GLU A 280 -18.02 -4.47 16.12
N ARG A 281 -18.35 -4.96 14.91
CA ARG A 281 -19.24 -4.30 13.94
C ARG A 281 -18.80 -2.86 13.64
N ARG A 282 -17.50 -2.66 13.50
CA ARG A 282 -16.89 -1.36 13.27
C ARG A 282 -15.75 -1.49 12.27
N TYR A 283 -15.83 -0.75 11.19
CA TYR A 283 -14.92 -0.82 10.06
C TYR A 283 -14.09 0.46 9.89
N ALA A 284 -14.08 1.33 10.90
CA ALA A 284 -13.20 2.49 11.00
C ALA A 284 -12.42 2.46 12.32
N PHE A 285 -11.15 2.82 12.27
CA PHE A 285 -10.19 2.73 13.37
C PHE A 285 -9.08 3.78 13.22
N LEU A 286 -8.27 3.96 14.24
CA LEU A 286 -7.01 4.71 14.12
C LEU A 286 -5.99 3.82 13.42
N LEU A 287 -5.41 4.31 12.31
CA LEU A 287 -4.31 3.66 11.61
C LEU A 287 -3.01 4.43 11.83
N SER A 288 -1.96 3.70 12.21
CA SER A 288 -0.57 4.17 12.19
C SER A 288 0.20 3.36 11.14
N ALA A 289 0.71 4.02 10.11
CA ALA A 289 1.35 3.38 8.96
C ALA A 289 2.49 4.23 8.37
N THR A 290 3.22 4.96 9.22
CA THR A 290 4.34 5.80 8.80
C THR A 290 5.42 4.96 8.13
N PRO A 291 5.87 5.31 6.91
CA PRO A 291 6.92 4.61 6.20
C PRO A 291 8.30 4.81 6.83
N GLU A 292 9.22 3.86 6.64
CA GLU A 292 10.62 4.05 6.94
C GLU A 292 11.24 5.04 5.93
N PRO A 293 11.99 6.07 6.38
CA PRO A 293 12.42 7.18 5.53
C PRO A 293 13.70 6.86 4.74
N PHE A 294 13.65 5.89 3.82
CA PHE A 294 14.75 5.62 2.90
C PHE A 294 14.93 6.78 1.92
N VAL A 295 15.98 7.57 2.10
CA VAL A 295 16.28 8.74 1.25
C VAL A 295 16.36 8.34 -0.22
N GLY A 296 15.55 8.98 -1.06
CA GLY A 296 15.44 8.66 -2.48
C GLY A 296 14.82 7.30 -2.79
N GLY A 297 14.24 6.63 -1.80
CA GLY A 297 13.55 5.34 -1.99
C GLY A 297 12.26 5.50 -2.78
N THR A 298 12.00 4.54 -3.69
CA THR A 298 10.75 4.48 -4.47
C THR A 298 9.63 3.72 -3.74
N GLY A 299 9.85 3.34 -2.51
CA GLY A 299 8.93 2.64 -1.61
C GLY A 299 9.67 2.21 -0.36
N THR A 300 8.96 1.60 0.59
CA THR A 300 9.54 1.15 1.85
C THR A 300 8.72 0.06 2.50
N PRO A 301 9.35 -0.93 3.17
CA PRO A 301 8.60 -1.79 4.08
C PRO A 301 7.97 -0.96 5.20
N VAL A 302 6.82 -1.40 5.67
CA VAL A 302 6.08 -0.74 6.74
C VAL A 302 5.47 -1.78 7.69
N ALA A 303 5.36 -1.45 8.96
CA ALA A 303 4.67 -2.25 9.97
C ALA A 303 3.41 -1.52 10.47
N PRO A 304 2.32 -1.53 9.69
CA PRO A 304 1.12 -0.78 10.04
C PRO A 304 0.39 -1.43 11.21
N VAL A 305 -0.27 -0.60 12.01
CA VAL A 305 -1.09 -1.04 13.14
C VAL A 305 -2.45 -0.35 13.09
N ALA A 306 -3.52 -1.15 13.11
CA ALA A 306 -4.87 -0.67 13.37
C ALA A 306 -5.16 -0.70 14.87
N VAL A 307 -5.79 0.35 15.40
CA VAL A 307 -6.22 0.45 16.81
C VAL A 307 -7.73 0.69 16.84
N LEU A 308 -8.47 -0.33 17.36
CA LEU A 308 -9.94 -0.30 17.47
C LEU A 308 -10.42 0.20 18.84
#